data_7f86ca7ef6cce7cd3247efbf48b2d9c5
#
_entry.id   7f86ca7ef6cce7cd3247efbf48b2d9c5
#
_cell.length_a   1.000
_cell.length_b   1.000
_cell.length_c   1.000
_cell.angle_alpha   90.00
_cell.angle_beta   90.00
_cell.angle_gamma   90.00
#
_symmetry.space_group_name_H-M   'P 1'
#
loop_
_entity.id
_entity.type
_entity.pdbx_description
1 polymer ?
#
loop_
_entity_poly.entity_id
_entity_poly.type
_entity_poly.pdbx_seq_one_letter_code
_entity_poly.pdbx_strand_id
1 'polypeptide(L)'
;MASSDILRLVGHTSLQPLHYVVPSNGARVLLKLENENPTGSMKDRMAVAMIEAAEADGRLPAGGSVVEYTGGSTGVSLALVCAVKRYPLHIVTSDAFSREKLDHMRILGARLQVVHSDSGRMTEQLTNEMVEAARQIAADTGAFWTDQLRNTDQMAAYQQMGDEIWTQTEGRIDGFVQSVGTAASLRGTAEALRRYDKNVRVTAVEPSESPVLSGGSAGAHKIDGIGAGFVVPLWRPEIVDRIEQVSTQAATAMSLRLAREEGLFAGVSTGANVVAALRLAEHLGPAATVVTLMCDTGMKYLHTLGQQLAAEGT
;
A
#
# COMPACT_ATOMS: atom_id res chain seq x y z
N MET A 1 -7.41 -28.26 14.37
CA MET A 1 -8.55 -27.41 13.98
C MET A 1 -7.97 -26.17 13.35
N ALA A 2 -8.33 -25.85 12.11
CA ALA A 2 -7.88 -24.62 11.49
C ALA A 2 -8.42 -23.44 12.31
N SER A 3 -7.57 -22.52 12.74
CA SER A 3 -7.91 -21.33 13.49
C SER A 3 -9.03 -20.56 12.75
N SER A 4 -10.10 -20.21 13.44
CA SER A 4 -11.21 -19.39 12.90
C SER A 4 -10.99 -17.91 13.25
N ASP A 5 -9.74 -17.45 13.23
CA ASP A 5 -9.38 -16.09 13.58
C ASP A 5 -9.63 -15.09 12.44
N ILE A 6 -9.55 -13.82 12.78
CA ILE A 6 -9.79 -12.70 11.87
C ILE A 6 -8.82 -12.68 10.67
N LEU A 7 -7.63 -13.30 10.77
CA LEU A 7 -6.63 -13.32 9.69
C LEU A 7 -7.11 -14.07 8.45
N ARG A 8 -8.11 -14.94 8.57
CA ARG A 8 -8.74 -15.62 7.43
C ARG A 8 -9.55 -14.71 6.53
N LEU A 9 -9.89 -13.53 7.02
CA LEU A 9 -10.59 -12.51 6.23
C LEU A 9 -9.61 -11.66 5.40
N VAL A 10 -8.30 -11.90 5.53
CA VAL A 10 -7.29 -11.21 4.73
C VAL A 10 -7.27 -11.79 3.31
N GLY A 11 -7.38 -10.92 2.33
CA GLY A 11 -7.48 -11.32 0.94
C GLY A 11 -8.92 -11.58 0.48
N HIS A 12 -9.05 -12.18 -0.70
CA HIS A 12 -10.35 -12.48 -1.34
C HIS A 12 -11.28 -11.27 -1.45
N THR A 13 -10.70 -10.08 -1.60
CA THR A 13 -11.42 -8.82 -1.68
C THR A 13 -12.19 -8.67 -2.99
N SER A 14 -13.20 -7.81 -3.00
CA SER A 14 -14.05 -7.57 -4.16
C SER A 14 -13.31 -6.81 -5.27
N LEU A 15 -13.77 -6.97 -6.50
CA LEU A 15 -13.38 -6.21 -7.68
C LEU A 15 -14.62 -5.48 -8.22
N GLN A 16 -14.62 -4.15 -8.21
CA GLN A 16 -15.77 -3.33 -8.56
C GLN A 16 -15.50 -2.41 -9.76
N PRO A 17 -16.42 -2.28 -10.72
CA PRO A 17 -16.29 -1.30 -11.77
C PRO A 17 -16.51 0.12 -11.23
N LEU A 18 -15.74 1.07 -11.75
CA LEU A 18 -16.02 2.50 -11.59
C LEU A 18 -16.99 2.95 -12.68
N HIS A 19 -17.95 3.83 -12.34
CA HIS A 19 -19.03 4.22 -13.23
C HIS A 19 -19.07 5.73 -13.54
N TYR A 20 -18.88 6.57 -12.53
CA TYR A 20 -19.12 8.02 -12.64
C TYR A 20 -17.84 8.81 -12.89
N VAL A 21 -16.70 8.32 -12.37
CA VAL A 21 -15.39 8.97 -12.62
C VAL A 21 -14.78 8.54 -13.95
N VAL A 22 -15.29 7.49 -14.59
CA VAL A 22 -14.84 6.98 -15.90
C VAL A 22 -15.67 7.63 -17.02
N PRO A 23 -15.06 8.10 -18.13
CA PRO A 23 -15.80 8.58 -19.29
C PRO A 23 -16.77 7.50 -19.83
N SER A 24 -17.98 7.89 -20.22
CA SER A 24 -19.05 6.96 -20.65
C SER A 24 -18.73 6.10 -21.86
N ASN A 25 -17.77 6.53 -22.69
CA ASN A 25 -17.26 5.82 -23.87
C ASN A 25 -15.81 5.29 -23.65
N GLY A 26 -15.34 5.30 -22.40
CA GLY A 26 -14.00 4.88 -22.03
C GLY A 26 -13.84 3.38 -21.87
N ALA A 27 -12.61 2.96 -21.63
CA ALA A 27 -12.30 1.59 -21.21
C ALA A 27 -12.94 1.26 -19.86
N ARG A 28 -13.14 -0.02 -19.59
CA ARG A 28 -13.63 -0.49 -18.30
C ARG A 28 -12.52 -0.36 -17.25
N VAL A 29 -12.75 0.42 -16.20
CA VAL A 29 -11.82 0.55 -15.07
C VAL A 29 -12.38 -0.15 -13.85
N LEU A 30 -11.64 -1.11 -13.31
CA LEU A 30 -12.03 -1.92 -12.16
C LEU A 30 -11.12 -1.58 -10.96
N LEU A 31 -11.73 -1.47 -9.79
CA LEU A 31 -11.06 -1.18 -8.54
C LEU A 31 -11.09 -2.41 -7.61
N LYS A 32 -9.92 -2.97 -7.29
CA LYS A 32 -9.76 -4.04 -6.31
C LYS A 32 -9.83 -3.44 -4.91
N LEU A 33 -10.83 -3.83 -4.13
CA LEU A 33 -11.20 -3.19 -2.86
C LEU A 33 -10.37 -3.72 -1.67
N GLU A 34 -9.09 -3.39 -1.62
CA GLU A 34 -8.20 -3.84 -0.55
C GLU A 34 -8.50 -3.21 0.83
N ASN A 35 -9.40 -2.22 0.88
CA ASN A 35 -9.99 -1.72 2.12
C ASN A 35 -10.93 -2.71 2.82
N GLU A 36 -11.33 -3.82 2.17
CA GLU A 36 -12.12 -4.89 2.77
C GLU A 36 -11.29 -5.78 3.70
N ASN A 37 -9.95 -5.72 3.63
CA ASN A 37 -9.11 -6.40 4.61
C ASN A 37 -9.40 -5.87 6.04
N PRO A 38 -9.16 -6.66 7.10
CA PRO A 38 -9.55 -6.35 8.48
C PRO A 38 -9.09 -4.99 9.01
N THR A 39 -7.89 -4.51 8.66
CA THR A 39 -7.45 -3.15 9.04
C THR A 39 -7.85 -2.08 8.02
N GLY A 40 -8.56 -2.45 6.97
CA GLY A 40 -8.89 -1.55 5.87
C GLY A 40 -7.71 -1.25 4.96
N SER A 41 -6.80 -2.20 4.71
CA SER A 41 -5.61 -1.97 3.89
C SER A 41 -5.08 -3.23 3.22
N MET A 42 -4.52 -3.08 2.01
CA MET A 42 -3.77 -4.12 1.31
C MET A 42 -2.55 -4.62 2.09
N LYS A 43 -2.10 -3.87 3.10
CA LYS A 43 -0.93 -4.22 3.91
C LYS A 43 -1.19 -5.41 4.84
N ASP A 44 -2.44 -5.76 5.10
CA ASP A 44 -2.78 -6.96 5.86
C ASP A 44 -2.25 -8.22 5.17
N ARG A 45 -2.30 -8.26 3.84
CA ARG A 45 -1.75 -9.38 3.05
C ARG A 45 -0.27 -9.59 3.31
N MET A 46 0.53 -8.53 3.21
CA MET A 46 1.98 -8.66 3.42
C MET A 46 2.33 -8.97 4.88
N ALA A 47 1.60 -8.40 5.84
CA ALA A 47 1.85 -8.63 7.25
C ALA A 47 1.65 -10.11 7.62
N VAL A 48 0.55 -10.72 7.16
CA VAL A 48 0.30 -12.16 7.34
C VAL A 48 1.42 -12.97 6.69
N ALA A 49 1.73 -12.71 5.41
CA ALA A 49 2.73 -13.48 4.66
C ALA A 49 4.12 -13.43 5.30
N MET A 50 4.59 -12.25 5.72
CA MET A 50 5.90 -12.11 6.35
C MET A 50 6.00 -12.83 7.71
N ILE A 51 4.95 -12.74 8.53
CA ILE A 51 4.95 -13.39 9.83
C ILE A 51 4.84 -14.92 9.66
N GLU A 52 3.95 -15.41 8.81
CA GLU A 52 3.77 -16.86 8.60
C GLU A 52 5.00 -17.51 7.95
N ALA A 53 5.66 -16.83 7.02
CA ALA A 53 6.91 -17.31 6.45
C ALA A 53 8.01 -17.40 7.52
N ALA A 54 8.13 -16.39 8.38
CA ALA A 54 9.13 -16.37 9.45
C ALA A 54 8.85 -17.42 10.55
N GLU A 55 7.58 -17.72 10.82
CA GLU A 55 7.19 -18.84 11.69
C GLU A 55 7.59 -20.19 11.08
N ALA A 56 7.32 -20.36 9.79
CA ALA A 56 7.54 -21.62 9.09
C ALA A 56 9.03 -21.98 8.97
N ASP A 57 9.90 -20.99 8.79
CA ASP A 57 11.35 -21.21 8.65
C ASP A 57 12.16 -20.96 9.94
N GLY A 58 11.49 -20.61 11.04
CA GLY A 58 12.10 -20.46 12.37
C GLY A 58 12.76 -19.11 12.63
N ARG A 59 12.69 -18.13 11.71
CA ARG A 59 13.17 -16.75 11.97
C ARG A 59 12.35 -16.06 13.06
N LEU A 60 11.08 -16.43 13.23
CA LEU A 60 10.22 -15.99 14.33
C LEU A 60 9.78 -17.19 15.17
N PRO A 61 10.51 -17.54 16.24
CA PRO A 61 10.14 -18.64 17.11
C PRO A 61 8.90 -18.32 17.97
N ALA A 62 8.23 -19.35 18.47
CA ALA A 62 7.13 -19.17 19.41
C ALA A 62 7.58 -18.36 20.64
N GLY A 63 6.82 -17.32 20.99
CA GLY A 63 7.16 -16.38 22.06
C GLY A 63 8.23 -15.33 21.69
N GLY A 64 8.69 -15.33 20.45
CA GLY A 64 9.55 -14.27 19.91
C GLY A 64 8.84 -12.92 19.85
N SER A 65 9.55 -11.90 19.41
CA SER A 65 9.01 -10.56 19.19
C SER A 65 9.27 -10.07 17.77
N VAL A 66 8.51 -9.06 17.35
CA VAL A 66 8.58 -8.49 16.00
C VAL A 66 8.96 -7.01 16.10
N VAL A 67 9.74 -6.53 15.14
CA VAL A 67 10.08 -5.10 15.00
C VAL A 67 9.94 -4.65 13.55
N GLU A 68 9.45 -3.41 13.36
CA GLU A 68 9.43 -2.74 12.05
C GLU A 68 9.51 -1.23 12.24
N TYR A 69 10.10 -0.53 11.24
CA TYR A 69 9.95 0.91 11.14
C TYR A 69 8.78 1.25 10.20
N THR A 70 7.86 2.02 10.66
CA THR A 70 6.72 2.45 9.85
C THR A 70 5.84 3.45 10.59
N GLY A 71 5.20 4.35 9.88
CA GLY A 71 4.13 5.19 10.42
C GLY A 71 2.81 5.01 9.69
N GLY A 72 2.79 4.05 8.77
CA GLY A 72 1.66 3.83 7.87
C GLY A 72 0.86 2.56 8.15
N SER A 73 0.11 2.17 7.14
CA SER A 73 -0.77 1.00 7.19
C SER A 73 -0.03 -0.31 7.46
N THR A 74 1.27 -0.42 7.13
CA THR A 74 2.09 -1.60 7.47
C THR A 74 2.14 -1.84 8.98
N GLY A 75 2.38 -0.80 9.78
CA GLY A 75 2.42 -0.92 11.23
C GLY A 75 1.07 -1.34 11.83
N VAL A 76 -0.03 -0.82 11.31
CA VAL A 76 -1.38 -1.21 11.73
C VAL A 76 -1.64 -2.69 11.39
N SER A 77 -1.26 -3.12 10.19
CA SER A 77 -1.43 -4.50 9.75
C SER A 77 -0.58 -5.48 10.56
N LEU A 78 0.69 -5.14 10.83
CA LEU A 78 1.55 -5.92 11.72
C LEU A 78 0.99 -5.97 13.14
N ALA A 79 0.43 -4.86 13.64
CA ALA A 79 -0.18 -4.83 14.96
C ALA A 79 -1.39 -5.78 15.06
N LEU A 80 -2.25 -5.85 14.01
CA LEU A 80 -3.32 -6.84 13.93
C LEU A 80 -2.77 -8.27 14.00
N VAL A 81 -1.82 -8.62 13.12
CA VAL A 81 -1.28 -9.97 13.03
C VAL A 81 -0.59 -10.38 14.34
N CYS A 82 0.23 -9.50 14.91
CA CYS A 82 0.93 -9.74 16.17
C CYS A 82 -0.03 -9.88 17.36
N ALA A 83 -1.11 -9.08 17.41
CA ALA A 83 -2.15 -9.21 18.43
C ALA A 83 -2.82 -10.59 18.38
N VAL A 84 -3.22 -11.05 17.19
CA VAL A 84 -3.87 -12.37 17.00
C VAL A 84 -2.92 -13.52 17.33
N LYS A 85 -1.67 -13.44 16.85
CA LYS A 85 -0.65 -14.48 17.05
C LYS A 85 0.09 -14.35 18.39
N ARG A 86 -0.21 -13.30 19.18
CA ARG A 86 0.36 -13.02 20.51
C ARG A 86 1.86 -12.76 20.50
N TYR A 87 2.37 -12.10 19.48
CA TYR A 87 3.75 -11.62 19.43
C TYR A 87 3.84 -10.18 19.96
N PRO A 88 4.75 -9.88 20.89
CA PRO A 88 5.13 -8.49 21.18
C PRO A 88 5.61 -7.80 19.91
N LEU A 89 5.05 -6.60 19.65
CA LEU A 89 5.41 -5.79 18.47
C LEU A 89 6.04 -4.47 18.89
N HIS A 90 7.22 -4.19 18.37
CA HIS A 90 7.92 -2.92 18.48
C HIS A 90 7.82 -2.18 17.14
N ILE A 91 7.30 -0.97 17.15
CA ILE A 91 7.24 -0.11 15.96
C ILE A 91 8.10 1.12 16.20
N VAL A 92 9.10 1.33 15.33
CA VAL A 92 9.80 2.61 15.24
C VAL A 92 9.04 3.49 14.27
N THR A 93 8.64 4.67 14.72
CA THR A 93 7.77 5.58 13.97
C THR A 93 8.17 7.04 14.20
N SER A 94 7.43 7.99 13.62
CA SER A 94 7.65 9.42 13.84
C SER A 94 6.33 10.15 14.06
N ASP A 95 6.39 11.29 14.74
CA ASP A 95 5.31 12.27 14.88
C ASP A 95 4.96 12.99 13.56
N ALA A 96 5.75 12.77 12.49
CA ALA A 96 5.40 13.20 11.14
C ALA A 96 4.25 12.39 10.50
N PHE A 97 3.89 11.23 11.09
CA PHE A 97 2.79 10.40 10.58
C PHE A 97 1.45 10.75 11.23
N SER A 98 0.35 10.30 10.59
CA SER A 98 -0.99 10.60 11.08
C SER A 98 -1.23 9.97 12.45
N ARG A 99 -1.82 10.77 13.36
CA ARG A 99 -2.12 10.37 14.73
C ARG A 99 -3.05 9.16 14.76
N GLU A 100 -4.03 9.12 13.85
CA GLU A 100 -4.99 8.02 13.76
C GLU A 100 -4.31 6.67 13.55
N LYS A 101 -3.29 6.62 12.70
CA LYS A 101 -2.53 5.38 12.46
C LYS A 101 -1.70 4.99 13.68
N LEU A 102 -1.05 5.95 14.33
CA LEU A 102 -0.28 5.71 15.55
C LEU A 102 -1.15 5.21 16.69
N ASP A 103 -2.31 5.82 16.89
CA ASP A 103 -3.26 5.40 17.92
C ASP A 103 -3.86 4.02 17.60
N HIS A 104 -4.14 3.73 16.33
CA HIS A 104 -4.59 2.40 15.91
C HIS A 104 -3.56 1.31 16.24
N MET A 105 -2.27 1.54 15.97
CA MET A 105 -1.19 0.61 16.35
C MET A 105 -1.13 0.39 17.87
N ARG A 106 -1.24 1.47 18.67
CA ARG A 106 -1.25 1.39 20.16
C ARG A 106 -2.45 0.60 20.67
N ILE A 107 -3.64 0.84 20.14
CA ILE A 107 -4.89 0.15 20.53
C ILE A 107 -4.75 -1.36 20.26
N LEU A 108 -4.08 -1.76 19.17
CA LEU A 108 -3.77 -3.17 18.87
C LEU A 108 -2.60 -3.74 19.66
N GLY A 109 -2.01 -2.97 20.59
CA GLY A 109 -0.99 -3.44 21.53
C GLY A 109 0.47 -3.24 21.09
N ALA A 110 0.74 -2.55 19.97
CA ALA A 110 2.10 -2.24 19.55
C ALA A 110 2.77 -1.24 20.51
N ARG A 111 4.07 -1.47 20.79
CA ARG A 111 4.95 -0.53 21.50
C ARG A 111 5.59 0.40 20.49
N LEU A 112 5.32 1.70 20.60
CA LEU A 112 5.84 2.70 19.67
C LEU A 112 7.08 3.40 20.25
N GLN A 113 8.18 3.39 19.50
CA GLN A 113 9.31 4.31 19.68
C GLN A 113 9.16 5.43 18.65
N VAL A 114 8.93 6.65 19.13
CA VAL A 114 8.70 7.82 18.27
C VAL A 114 10.02 8.57 18.08
N VAL A 115 10.47 8.69 16.82
CA VAL A 115 11.56 9.57 16.41
C VAL A 115 10.95 10.92 16.03
N HIS A 116 11.46 11.99 16.64
CA HIS A 116 10.93 13.33 16.42
C HIS A 116 11.29 13.86 15.04
N SER A 117 10.33 14.53 14.39
CA SER A 117 10.53 15.22 13.11
C SER A 117 10.61 16.73 13.33
N ASP A 118 11.78 17.34 13.14
CA ASP A 118 11.97 18.79 13.30
C ASP A 118 11.07 19.63 12.37
N SER A 119 10.72 19.09 11.21
CA SER A 119 9.91 19.76 10.19
C SER A 119 8.43 19.34 10.19
N GLY A 120 8.05 18.34 11.00
CA GLY A 120 6.74 17.68 10.92
C GLY A 120 6.50 16.94 9.59
N ARG A 121 7.57 16.61 8.84
CA ARG A 121 7.53 15.96 7.54
C ARG A 121 8.49 14.78 7.50
N MET A 122 8.18 13.82 6.64
CA MET A 122 9.10 12.74 6.31
C MET A 122 10.25 13.26 5.46
N THR A 123 11.48 12.90 5.87
CA THR A 123 12.72 13.16 5.13
C THR A 123 13.51 11.86 4.99
N GLU A 124 14.46 11.82 4.08
CA GLU A 124 15.37 10.68 3.93
C GLU A 124 16.17 10.43 5.23
N GLN A 125 16.66 11.49 5.86
CA GLN A 125 17.38 11.40 7.14
C GLN A 125 16.49 10.74 8.22
N LEU A 126 15.25 11.23 8.42
CA LEU A 126 14.33 10.68 9.41
C LEU A 126 13.99 9.22 9.11
N THR A 127 13.84 8.86 7.83
CA THR A 127 13.63 7.47 7.42
C THR A 127 14.82 6.60 7.80
N ASN A 128 16.04 7.06 7.52
CA ASN A 128 17.29 6.35 7.86
C ASN A 128 17.46 6.18 9.38
N GLU A 129 17.13 7.21 10.17
CA GLU A 129 17.14 7.15 11.64
C GLU A 129 16.16 6.11 12.18
N MET A 130 14.96 6.05 11.65
CA MET A 130 13.95 5.04 12.02
C MET A 130 14.37 3.63 11.64
N VAL A 131 14.94 3.45 10.44
CA VAL A 131 15.46 2.15 9.96
C VAL A 131 16.58 1.67 10.87
N GLU A 132 17.54 2.56 11.22
CA GLU A 132 18.65 2.23 12.09
C GLU A 132 18.18 1.88 13.51
N ALA A 133 17.21 2.62 14.05
CA ALA A 133 16.63 2.31 15.36
C ALA A 133 15.93 0.94 15.37
N ALA A 134 15.19 0.60 14.30
CA ALA A 134 14.57 -0.71 14.18
C ALA A 134 15.61 -1.84 14.08
N ARG A 135 16.68 -1.62 13.31
CA ARG A 135 17.81 -2.54 13.21
C ARG A 135 18.49 -2.78 14.56
N GLN A 136 18.68 -1.70 15.34
CA GLN A 136 19.28 -1.79 16.67
C GLN A 136 18.40 -2.59 17.64
N ILE A 137 17.08 -2.33 17.64
CA ILE A 137 16.13 -3.12 18.47
C ILE A 137 16.21 -4.59 18.09
N ALA A 138 16.24 -4.94 16.79
CA ALA A 138 16.38 -6.31 16.35
C ALA A 138 17.67 -6.96 16.86
N ALA A 139 18.79 -6.24 16.77
CA ALA A 139 20.10 -6.75 17.23
C ALA A 139 20.14 -6.96 18.75
N ASP A 140 19.58 -6.04 19.53
CA ASP A 140 19.65 -6.07 20.99
C ASP A 140 18.67 -7.08 21.61
N THR A 141 17.54 -7.33 20.97
CA THR A 141 16.45 -8.14 21.53
C THR A 141 16.26 -9.50 20.85
N GLY A 142 16.89 -9.74 19.71
CA GLY A 142 16.62 -10.89 18.86
C GLY A 142 15.23 -10.85 18.20
N ALA A 143 14.57 -9.70 18.17
CA ALA A 143 13.27 -9.55 17.50
C ALA A 143 13.39 -9.80 16.00
N PHE A 144 12.40 -10.48 15.44
CA PHE A 144 12.28 -10.62 13.98
C PHE A 144 11.97 -9.24 13.35
N TRP A 145 12.93 -8.71 12.60
CA TRP A 145 12.70 -7.50 11.81
C TRP A 145 12.04 -7.86 10.47
N THR A 146 10.83 -7.37 10.24
CA THR A 146 10.06 -7.66 9.03
C THR A 146 10.66 -7.05 7.77
N ASP A 147 11.42 -5.94 7.88
CA ASP A 147 12.13 -5.25 6.80
C ASP A 147 11.30 -5.14 5.50
N GLN A 148 10.18 -4.44 5.58
CA GLN A 148 9.22 -4.34 4.47
C GLN A 148 9.81 -3.88 3.13
N LEU A 149 10.98 -3.21 3.15
CA LEU A 149 11.63 -2.73 1.93
C LEU A 149 12.43 -3.82 1.20
N ARG A 150 12.86 -4.87 1.91
CA ARG A 150 13.71 -5.94 1.35
C ARG A 150 13.10 -7.32 1.43
N ASN A 151 12.21 -7.55 2.38
CA ASN A 151 11.63 -8.86 2.62
C ASN A 151 10.79 -9.32 1.43
N THR A 152 11.19 -10.43 0.82
CA THR A 152 10.53 -11.02 -0.35
C THR A 152 9.34 -11.93 0.01
N ASP A 153 9.16 -12.31 1.29
CA ASP A 153 8.06 -13.17 1.72
C ASP A 153 6.69 -12.56 1.40
N GLN A 154 6.61 -11.23 1.42
CA GLN A 154 5.41 -10.49 1.05
C GLN A 154 4.96 -10.71 -0.39
N MET A 155 5.84 -11.19 -1.26
CA MET A 155 5.54 -11.37 -2.69
C MET A 155 4.44 -12.40 -2.92
N ALA A 156 4.43 -13.49 -2.17
CA ALA A 156 3.42 -14.56 -2.31
C ALA A 156 1.99 -14.04 -2.10
N ALA A 157 1.78 -13.17 -1.11
CA ALA A 157 0.47 -12.58 -0.83
C ALA A 157 -0.02 -11.66 -1.95
N TYR A 158 0.89 -10.94 -2.59
CA TYR A 158 0.54 -10.07 -3.72
C TYR A 158 0.43 -10.83 -5.05
N GLN A 159 1.13 -11.96 -5.18
CA GLN A 159 0.87 -12.88 -6.29
C GLN A 159 -0.53 -13.49 -6.18
N GLN A 160 -0.97 -13.86 -4.97
CA GLN A 160 -2.35 -14.29 -4.73
C GLN A 160 -3.37 -13.20 -5.12
N MET A 161 -3.10 -11.92 -4.83
CA MET A 161 -3.96 -10.82 -5.29
C MET A 161 -4.04 -10.76 -6.82
N GLY A 162 -2.94 -11.01 -7.53
CA GLY A 162 -2.94 -11.11 -8.99
C GLY A 162 -3.78 -12.28 -9.51
N ASP A 163 -3.71 -13.44 -8.85
CA ASP A 163 -4.52 -14.62 -9.19
C ASP A 163 -6.03 -14.35 -8.92
N GLU A 164 -6.37 -13.64 -7.85
CA GLU A 164 -7.73 -13.16 -7.59
C GLU A 164 -8.24 -12.23 -8.69
N ILE A 165 -7.43 -11.24 -9.09
CA ILE A 165 -7.77 -10.28 -10.16
C ILE A 165 -7.99 -11.03 -11.48
N TRP A 166 -7.11 -11.95 -11.85
CA TRP A 166 -7.26 -12.76 -13.05
C TRP A 166 -8.58 -13.53 -13.06
N THR A 167 -8.89 -14.18 -11.96
CA THR A 167 -10.14 -14.95 -11.81
C THR A 167 -11.37 -14.04 -11.87
N GLN A 168 -11.35 -12.91 -11.16
CA GLN A 168 -12.47 -11.97 -11.09
C GLN A 168 -12.73 -11.21 -12.41
N THR A 169 -11.71 -11.05 -13.23
CA THR A 169 -11.83 -10.49 -14.58
C THR A 169 -12.17 -11.55 -15.64
N GLU A 170 -12.24 -12.83 -15.27
CA GLU A 170 -12.37 -13.94 -16.21
C GLU A 170 -11.26 -13.93 -17.29
N GLY A 171 -10.04 -13.54 -16.89
CA GLY A 171 -8.91 -13.41 -17.79
C GLY A 171 -8.97 -12.22 -18.75
N ARG A 172 -9.90 -11.30 -18.57
CA ARG A 172 -10.05 -10.11 -19.44
C ARG A 172 -9.47 -8.89 -18.74
N ILE A 173 -8.17 -8.74 -18.80
CA ILE A 173 -7.41 -7.61 -18.27
C ILE A 173 -6.32 -7.20 -19.24
N ASP A 174 -6.33 -5.94 -19.67
CA ASP A 174 -5.36 -5.36 -20.60
C ASP A 174 -4.31 -4.51 -19.88
N GLY A 175 -4.64 -3.96 -18.70
CA GLY A 175 -3.75 -3.12 -17.94
C GLY A 175 -3.90 -3.24 -16.42
N PHE A 176 -2.77 -3.19 -15.72
CA PHE A 176 -2.68 -3.12 -14.26
C PHE A 176 -1.92 -1.87 -13.84
N VAL A 177 -2.51 -1.08 -12.95
CA VAL A 177 -1.94 0.19 -12.50
C VAL A 177 -1.83 0.19 -10.98
N GLN A 178 -0.64 0.55 -10.45
CA GLN A 178 -0.46 0.70 -9.01
C GLN A 178 0.66 1.66 -8.64
N SER A 179 0.43 2.43 -7.59
CA SER A 179 1.41 3.30 -6.97
C SER A 179 2.47 2.52 -6.18
N VAL A 180 3.69 3.06 -6.18
CA VAL A 180 4.87 2.39 -5.63
C VAL A 180 5.22 2.95 -4.25
N GLY A 181 5.03 2.10 -3.22
CA GLY A 181 5.62 2.25 -1.90
C GLY A 181 6.87 1.39 -1.77
N THR A 182 6.74 0.16 -1.27
CA THR A 182 7.83 -0.84 -1.22
C THR A 182 8.10 -1.54 -2.56
N ALA A 183 7.27 -1.33 -3.57
CA ALA A 183 7.19 -2.01 -4.85
C ALA A 183 6.68 -3.47 -4.80
N ALA A 184 6.60 -4.10 -3.65
CA ALA A 184 6.23 -5.51 -3.54
C ALA A 184 4.84 -5.83 -4.12
N SER A 185 3.84 -4.99 -3.85
CA SER A 185 2.47 -5.21 -4.34
C SER A 185 2.35 -5.05 -5.85
N LEU A 186 2.96 -4.00 -6.43
CA LEU A 186 3.02 -3.85 -7.88
C LEU A 186 3.71 -5.08 -8.52
N ARG A 187 4.90 -5.42 -8.00
CA ARG A 187 5.71 -6.51 -8.52
C ARG A 187 5.00 -7.85 -8.41
N GLY A 188 4.53 -8.23 -7.21
CA GLY A 188 3.89 -9.53 -7.00
C GLY A 188 2.63 -9.71 -7.85
N THR A 189 1.78 -8.70 -7.90
CA THR A 189 0.56 -8.72 -8.71
C THR A 189 0.87 -8.79 -10.20
N ALA A 190 1.81 -7.97 -10.69
CA ALA A 190 2.20 -7.97 -12.11
C ALA A 190 2.85 -9.29 -12.53
N GLU A 191 3.73 -9.86 -11.69
CA GLU A 191 4.34 -11.18 -11.95
C GLU A 191 3.26 -12.27 -12.05
N ALA A 192 2.23 -12.25 -11.19
CA ALA A 192 1.12 -13.20 -11.24
C ALA A 192 0.28 -13.03 -12.51
N LEU A 193 -0.15 -11.82 -12.81
CA LEU A 193 -0.94 -11.54 -14.01
C LEU A 193 -0.20 -11.95 -15.30
N ARG A 194 1.11 -11.68 -15.39
CA ARG A 194 1.93 -12.04 -16.56
C ARG A 194 2.26 -13.53 -16.69
N ARG A 195 2.03 -14.33 -15.64
CA ARG A 195 2.02 -15.79 -15.78
C ARG A 195 0.86 -16.28 -16.66
N TYR A 196 -0.26 -15.57 -16.61
CA TYR A 196 -1.46 -15.90 -17.39
C TYR A 196 -1.43 -15.25 -18.78
N ASP A 197 -1.15 -13.92 -18.84
CA ASP A 197 -1.02 -13.19 -20.09
C ASP A 197 0.14 -12.19 -20.02
N LYS A 198 1.15 -12.41 -20.86
CA LYS A 198 2.36 -11.57 -20.96
C LYS A 198 2.07 -10.18 -21.53
N ASN A 199 0.91 -9.97 -22.18
CA ASN A 199 0.54 -8.71 -22.79
C ASN A 199 -0.09 -7.71 -21.82
N VAL A 200 -0.42 -8.12 -20.58
CA VAL A 200 -0.93 -7.20 -19.57
C VAL A 200 0.04 -6.05 -19.37
N ARG A 201 -0.43 -4.84 -19.66
CA ARG A 201 0.36 -3.60 -19.50
C ARG A 201 0.44 -3.22 -18.02
N VAL A 202 1.65 -3.04 -17.53
CA VAL A 202 1.92 -2.69 -16.12
C VAL A 202 2.36 -1.23 -16.03
N THR A 203 1.60 -0.43 -15.30
CA THR A 203 1.91 0.97 -15.06
C THR A 203 2.19 1.20 -13.57
N ALA A 204 3.40 1.67 -13.27
CA ALA A 204 3.76 2.16 -11.95
C ALA A 204 3.32 3.62 -11.77
N VAL A 205 2.94 4.00 -10.55
CA VAL A 205 2.59 5.39 -10.24
C VAL A 205 3.51 5.93 -9.16
N GLU A 206 4.04 7.12 -9.38
CA GLU A 206 4.83 7.87 -8.40
C GLU A 206 4.33 9.31 -8.26
N PRO A 207 4.63 10.02 -7.15
CA PRO A 207 4.29 11.43 -7.02
C PRO A 207 5.07 12.28 -8.02
N SER A 208 4.40 13.22 -8.71
CA SER A 208 5.07 14.16 -9.61
C SER A 208 6.06 15.09 -8.88
N GLU A 209 5.84 15.29 -7.58
CA GLU A 209 6.72 16.08 -6.71
C GLU A 209 8.00 15.31 -6.29
N SER A 210 8.02 14.00 -6.48
CA SER A 210 9.14 13.11 -6.10
C SER A 210 9.31 11.97 -7.12
N PRO A 211 9.65 12.30 -8.41
CA PRO A 211 9.63 11.34 -9.51
C PRO A 211 10.93 10.52 -9.61
N VAL A 212 11.35 9.89 -8.51
CA VAL A 212 12.63 9.18 -8.42
C VAL A 212 12.70 7.92 -9.28
N LEU A 213 11.57 7.25 -9.53
CA LEU A 213 11.54 6.07 -10.40
C LEU A 213 11.72 6.44 -11.87
N SER A 214 11.31 7.67 -12.25
CA SER A 214 11.56 8.27 -13.58
C SER A 214 12.90 8.96 -13.70
N GLY A 215 13.79 8.86 -12.69
CA GLY A 215 15.13 9.46 -12.70
C GLY A 215 15.17 10.92 -12.26
N GLY A 216 14.10 11.47 -11.69
CA GLY A 216 14.05 12.80 -11.11
C GLY A 216 14.50 12.84 -9.65
N SER A 217 14.49 14.03 -9.05
CA SER A 217 14.89 14.25 -7.66
C SER A 217 13.76 13.96 -6.69
N ALA A 218 14.12 13.51 -5.48
CA ALA A 218 13.18 13.40 -4.37
C ALA A 218 12.63 14.78 -3.99
N GLY A 219 11.34 14.82 -3.66
CA GLY A 219 10.64 16.03 -3.23
C GLY A 219 9.52 15.73 -2.25
N ALA A 220 9.02 16.77 -1.59
CA ALA A 220 7.95 16.63 -0.60
C ALA A 220 6.58 16.50 -1.28
N HIS A 221 5.83 15.48 -0.92
CA HIS A 221 4.46 15.22 -1.34
C HIS A 221 3.59 14.81 -0.15
N LYS A 222 2.27 14.72 -0.36
CA LYS A 222 1.30 14.33 0.68
C LYS A 222 0.46 13.09 0.27
N ILE A 223 1.02 12.22 -0.55
CA ILE A 223 0.39 10.95 -0.90
C ILE A 223 1.00 9.86 0.00
N ASP A 224 0.35 9.56 1.11
CA ASP A 224 0.84 8.58 2.08
C ASP A 224 0.99 7.19 1.49
N GLY A 225 2.07 6.50 1.88
CA GLY A 225 2.32 5.09 1.55
C GLY A 225 2.99 4.84 0.21
N ILE A 226 3.33 5.90 -0.54
CA ILE A 226 4.08 5.82 -1.81
C ILE A 226 5.22 6.84 -1.82
N GLY A 227 6.11 6.75 -2.82
CA GLY A 227 7.13 7.76 -3.05
C GLY A 227 8.14 7.88 -1.89
N ALA A 228 8.90 6.82 -1.62
CA ALA A 228 9.85 6.75 -0.50
C ALA A 228 11.01 7.78 -0.56
N GLY A 229 11.15 8.53 -1.66
CA GLY A 229 12.25 9.48 -1.88
C GLY A 229 13.54 8.84 -2.42
N PHE A 230 13.54 7.53 -2.61
CA PHE A 230 14.63 6.75 -3.21
C PHE A 230 14.08 5.54 -3.94
N VAL A 231 14.92 4.93 -4.82
CA VAL A 231 14.55 3.69 -5.51
C VAL A 231 14.59 2.53 -4.53
N VAL A 232 13.43 1.97 -4.23
CA VAL A 232 13.28 0.92 -3.21
C VAL A 232 13.87 -0.41 -3.67
N PRO A 233 14.43 -1.24 -2.77
CA PRO A 233 15.15 -2.48 -3.14
C PRO A 233 14.34 -3.51 -3.91
N LEU A 234 13.03 -3.57 -3.70
CA LEU A 234 12.14 -4.50 -4.41
C LEU A 234 11.69 -4.01 -5.77
N TRP A 235 12.03 -2.77 -6.16
CA TRP A 235 11.71 -2.23 -7.48
C TRP A 235 12.36 -3.04 -8.59
N ARG A 236 11.59 -3.29 -9.66
CA ARG A 236 12.02 -4.02 -10.85
C ARG A 236 11.49 -3.30 -12.09
N PRO A 237 12.29 -2.42 -12.70
CA PRO A 237 11.87 -1.66 -13.89
C PRO A 237 11.50 -2.55 -15.08
N GLU A 238 12.10 -3.75 -15.18
CA GLU A 238 11.86 -4.69 -16.27
C GLU A 238 10.44 -5.28 -16.31
N ILE A 239 9.67 -5.16 -15.23
CA ILE A 239 8.27 -5.60 -15.21
C ILE A 239 7.29 -4.45 -15.48
N VAL A 240 7.76 -3.22 -15.64
CA VAL A 240 6.93 -2.03 -15.79
C VAL A 240 7.04 -1.50 -17.22
N ASP A 241 5.90 -1.33 -17.88
CA ASP A 241 5.88 -0.77 -19.24
C ASP A 241 5.86 0.75 -19.25
N ARG A 242 5.32 1.35 -18.16
CA ARG A 242 5.16 2.80 -18.06
C ARG A 242 5.21 3.27 -16.60
N ILE A 243 5.75 4.46 -16.37
CA ILE A 243 5.67 5.16 -15.09
C ILE A 243 4.81 6.40 -15.28
N GLU A 244 3.74 6.52 -14.49
CA GLU A 244 2.86 7.70 -14.45
C GLU A 244 3.17 8.55 -13.24
N GLN A 245 3.31 9.85 -13.47
CA GLN A 245 3.48 10.84 -12.42
C GLN A 245 2.12 11.48 -12.09
N VAL A 246 1.75 11.44 -10.81
CA VAL A 246 0.49 12.03 -10.32
C VAL A 246 0.79 12.98 -9.18
N SER A 247 0.31 14.21 -9.27
CA SER A 247 0.52 15.20 -8.21
C SER A 247 -0.36 14.91 -6.99
N THR A 248 0.09 15.36 -5.82
CA THR A 248 -0.70 15.33 -4.58
C THR A 248 -2.09 15.95 -4.81
N GLN A 249 -2.15 17.08 -5.51
CA GLN A 249 -3.42 17.75 -5.81
C GLN A 249 -4.37 16.88 -6.62
N ALA A 250 -3.90 16.30 -7.73
CA ALA A 250 -4.72 15.42 -8.57
C ALA A 250 -5.17 14.15 -7.83
N ALA A 251 -4.28 13.56 -7.04
CA ALA A 251 -4.59 12.38 -6.23
C ALA A 251 -5.66 12.68 -5.17
N THR A 252 -5.54 13.81 -4.47
CA THR A 252 -6.52 14.23 -3.46
C THR A 252 -7.88 14.53 -4.07
N ALA A 253 -7.91 15.30 -5.16
CA ALA A 253 -9.14 15.61 -5.88
C ALA A 253 -9.86 14.35 -6.35
N MET A 254 -9.13 13.37 -6.86
CA MET A 254 -9.72 12.09 -7.29
C MET A 254 -10.21 11.26 -6.09
N SER A 255 -9.49 11.25 -4.96
CA SER A 255 -9.96 10.57 -3.74
C SER A 255 -11.29 11.15 -3.24
N LEU A 256 -11.46 12.47 -3.29
CA LEU A 256 -12.72 13.12 -2.94
C LEU A 256 -13.84 12.83 -3.97
N ARG A 257 -13.51 12.79 -5.26
CA ARG A 257 -14.46 12.39 -6.30
C ARG A 257 -14.94 10.95 -6.11
N LEU A 258 -14.04 10.01 -5.82
CA LEU A 258 -14.40 8.62 -5.51
C LEU A 258 -15.40 8.55 -4.36
N ALA A 259 -15.18 9.33 -3.29
CA ALA A 259 -16.11 9.38 -2.17
C ALA A 259 -17.48 9.96 -2.56
N ARG A 260 -17.53 11.03 -3.33
CA ARG A 260 -18.75 11.77 -3.67
C ARG A 260 -19.53 11.17 -4.84
N GLU A 261 -18.84 10.62 -5.83
CA GLU A 261 -19.44 10.16 -7.08
C GLU A 261 -19.62 8.63 -7.08
N GLU A 262 -18.68 7.84 -6.49
CA GLU A 262 -18.74 6.38 -6.47
C GLU A 262 -19.15 5.80 -5.08
N GLY A 263 -19.22 6.64 -4.03
CA GLY A 263 -19.42 6.16 -2.65
C GLY A 263 -18.22 5.43 -2.04
N LEU A 264 -17.04 5.57 -2.65
CA LEU A 264 -15.81 4.87 -2.26
C LEU A 264 -14.88 5.80 -1.47
N PHE A 265 -14.96 5.75 -0.15
CA PHE A 265 -14.10 6.57 0.72
C PHE A 265 -12.72 5.94 0.86
N ALA A 266 -11.77 6.39 0.04
CA ALA A 266 -10.44 5.83 -0.14
C ALA A 266 -9.33 6.79 0.29
N GLY A 267 -8.14 6.24 0.59
CA GLY A 267 -6.92 7.02 0.82
C GLY A 267 -6.42 7.72 -0.47
N VAL A 268 -5.56 8.73 -0.30
CA VAL A 268 -5.06 9.56 -1.41
C VAL A 268 -4.25 8.75 -2.44
N SER A 269 -3.54 7.70 -2.01
CA SER A 269 -2.84 6.78 -2.94
C SER A 269 -3.79 6.05 -3.90
N THR A 270 -5.03 5.78 -3.47
CA THR A 270 -6.08 5.26 -4.36
C THR A 270 -6.47 6.29 -5.42
N GLY A 271 -6.59 7.56 -5.02
CA GLY A 271 -6.82 8.65 -5.97
C GLY A 271 -5.72 8.72 -7.04
N ALA A 272 -4.45 8.61 -6.63
CA ALA A 272 -3.32 8.55 -7.57
C ALA A 272 -3.42 7.35 -8.52
N ASN A 273 -3.76 6.18 -8.01
CA ASN A 273 -3.98 4.97 -8.79
C ASN A 273 -5.07 5.17 -9.85
N VAL A 274 -6.21 5.73 -9.46
CA VAL A 274 -7.35 5.93 -10.38
C VAL A 274 -7.02 6.98 -11.44
N VAL A 275 -6.35 8.09 -11.10
CA VAL A 275 -5.89 9.06 -12.10
C VAL A 275 -5.02 8.40 -13.17
N ALA A 276 -4.05 7.59 -12.76
CA ALA A 276 -3.17 6.89 -13.69
C ALA A 276 -3.90 5.80 -14.47
N ALA A 277 -4.85 5.09 -13.83
CA ALA A 277 -5.67 4.07 -14.49
C ALA A 277 -6.56 4.67 -15.59
N LEU A 278 -7.14 5.84 -15.36
CA LEU A 278 -7.92 6.57 -16.38
C LEU A 278 -7.04 6.97 -17.58
N ARG A 279 -5.81 7.43 -17.36
CA ARG A 279 -4.86 7.75 -18.44
C ARG A 279 -4.46 6.51 -19.26
N LEU A 280 -4.21 5.38 -18.57
CA LEU A 280 -3.93 4.12 -19.26
C LEU A 280 -5.15 3.65 -20.04
N ALA A 281 -6.35 3.74 -19.46
CA ALA A 281 -7.61 3.38 -20.08
C ALA A 281 -7.87 4.18 -21.37
N GLU A 282 -7.62 5.49 -21.33
CA GLU A 282 -7.70 6.36 -22.52
C GLU A 282 -6.72 5.93 -23.60
N HIS A 283 -5.49 5.59 -23.21
CA HIS A 283 -4.44 5.14 -24.14
C HIS A 283 -4.76 3.79 -24.79
N LEU A 284 -5.33 2.84 -24.04
CA LEU A 284 -5.67 1.52 -24.55
C LEU A 284 -6.98 1.50 -25.36
N GLY A 285 -7.86 2.47 -25.15
CA GLY A 285 -9.12 2.61 -25.87
C GLY A 285 -10.31 1.86 -25.23
N PRO A 286 -11.52 2.06 -25.78
CA PRO A 286 -12.78 1.72 -25.11
C PRO A 286 -13.05 0.24 -24.91
N ALA A 287 -12.37 -0.65 -25.64
CA ALA A 287 -12.53 -2.10 -25.49
C ALA A 287 -11.70 -2.68 -24.32
N ALA A 288 -10.77 -1.90 -23.75
CA ALA A 288 -9.83 -2.38 -22.75
C ALA A 288 -10.44 -2.49 -21.36
N THR A 289 -9.86 -3.38 -20.56
CA THR A 289 -10.11 -3.51 -19.12
C THR A 289 -8.84 -3.17 -18.35
N VAL A 290 -8.91 -2.15 -17.51
CA VAL A 290 -7.81 -1.70 -16.65
C VAL A 290 -8.18 -1.96 -15.20
N VAL A 291 -7.28 -2.59 -14.44
CA VAL A 291 -7.46 -2.85 -13.01
C VAL A 291 -6.49 -1.98 -12.21
N THR A 292 -7.00 -1.41 -11.13
CA THR A 292 -6.19 -0.73 -10.13
C THR A 292 -6.67 -1.05 -8.71
N LEU A 293 -6.02 -0.49 -7.68
CA LEU A 293 -6.28 -0.85 -6.28
C LEU A 293 -6.87 0.32 -5.49
N MET A 294 -7.87 0.02 -4.66
CA MET A 294 -8.18 0.80 -3.47
C MET A 294 -7.25 0.35 -2.34
N CYS A 295 -6.11 1.00 -2.20
CA CYS A 295 -5.02 0.56 -1.32
C CYS A 295 -5.42 0.47 0.15
N ASP A 296 -6.21 1.44 0.61
CA ASP A 296 -6.76 1.49 1.96
C ASP A 296 -7.98 2.40 2.06
N THR A 297 -8.66 2.31 3.23
CA THR A 297 -9.83 3.12 3.56
C THR A 297 -9.47 4.57 3.86
N GLY A 298 -10.32 5.51 3.42
CA GLY A 298 -10.24 6.94 3.76
C GLY A 298 -10.41 7.24 5.25
N MET A 299 -10.95 6.30 6.04
CA MET A 299 -11.10 6.44 7.49
C MET A 299 -9.77 6.68 8.22
N LYS A 300 -8.65 6.27 7.64
CA LYS A 300 -7.29 6.50 8.17
C LYS A 300 -6.79 7.93 7.93
N TYR A 301 -7.55 8.76 7.24
CA TYR A 301 -7.18 10.10 6.76
C TYR A 301 -8.26 11.15 7.06
N LEU A 302 -9.22 10.86 7.95
CA LEU A 302 -10.36 11.74 8.22
C LEU A 302 -9.94 13.16 8.60
N HIS A 303 -8.96 13.29 9.48
CA HIS A 303 -8.46 14.59 9.90
C HIS A 303 -7.82 15.36 8.73
N THR A 304 -6.91 14.70 8.01
CA THR A 304 -6.17 15.31 6.89
C THR A 304 -7.11 15.73 5.75
N LEU A 305 -8.03 14.84 5.34
CA LEU A 305 -9.00 15.13 4.28
C LEU A 305 -10.03 16.18 4.72
N GLY A 306 -10.46 16.14 5.99
CA GLY A 306 -11.36 17.13 6.56
C GLY A 306 -10.76 18.54 6.60
N GLN A 307 -9.48 18.66 6.97
CA GLN A 307 -8.77 19.94 6.92
C GLN A 307 -8.64 20.50 5.50
N GLN A 308 -8.41 19.65 4.51
CA GLN A 308 -8.33 20.06 3.11
C GLN A 308 -9.68 20.61 2.62
N LEU A 309 -10.78 19.92 2.92
CA LEU A 309 -12.14 20.40 2.59
C LEU A 309 -12.45 21.76 3.22
N ALA A 310 -12.09 21.95 4.51
CA ALA A 310 -12.28 23.22 5.19
C ALA A 310 -11.47 24.35 4.56
N ALA A 311 -10.28 24.08 4.03
CA ALA A 311 -9.44 25.07 3.34
C ALA A 311 -9.96 25.43 1.94
N GLU A 312 -10.75 24.55 1.30
CA GLU A 312 -11.39 24.79 -0.01
C GLU A 312 -12.71 25.57 0.12
N GLY A 313 -13.18 25.89 1.33
CA GLY A 313 -14.33 26.77 1.57
C GLY A 313 -15.70 26.08 1.37
N THR A 314 -15.76 24.78 1.57
CA THR A 314 -17.02 24.01 1.56
C THR A 314 -17.58 23.78 2.93
#